data_7028a2719e47eb027bbdb841cbd08b59
#
_entry.id   7028a2719e47eb027bbdb841cbd08b59
#
_cell.length_a   1.000
_cell.length_b   1.000
_cell.length_c   1.000
_cell.angle_alpha   90.00
_cell.angle_beta   90.00
_cell.angle_gamma   90.00
#
_symmetry.space_group_name_H-M   'P 1'
#
loop_
_entity.id
_entity.type
_entity.pdbx_description
1 polymer ?
#
loop_
_entity_poly.entity_id
_entity_poly.type
_entity_poly.pdbx_seq_one_letter_code
_entity_poly.pdbx_strand_id
1 'polypeptide(L)'
;MCRKLLLAMVLTVGFAGGAVAQEVTIGLTMGTTGPGASLGIHYKNAFQLMPKTIGGYPVKFIMLEDKTDATEAAKNGRELITEDKVDAFMGSVAVPSTTQLAQIANELKTPLMALSPVALPPEKLEWTFVVPQPTTLMMSAVVDHMKANGVKMVGYIGFSDSWGDIVFKSLEQVAAPAGIKIVSNERYARADTSVTGQVLKVMASNPDAVVVGGSGTGGALPHIGLVERGYQKQIYHNHGTVNREFIKVGGKAVEGAIAPTGPLIVAEDLPADNPVKKVALDFVTRYEQTFGHGTRNGFAGYSYDGFLLLDAAVPIAAKNAKPGTPEFRQALRDALENVKNVVGTHGVYNITPKDHNGLDERARVLVRVENGEWRLLK
;
A
#
# COMPACT_ATOMS: atom_id res chain seq x y z
N MET A 1 -76.00 -32.40 37.04
CA MET A 1 -75.48 -31.12 36.49
C MET A 1 -73.95 -31.12 36.63
N CYS A 2 -73.27 -31.54 35.53
CA CYS A 2 -71.79 -31.58 35.52
C CYS A 2 -71.28 -30.40 34.71
N ARG A 3 -70.54 -29.49 35.35
CA ARG A 3 -69.85 -28.33 34.72
C ARG A 3 -68.44 -28.80 34.35
N LYS A 4 -68.16 -28.93 33.03
CA LYS A 4 -66.83 -29.18 32.49
C LYS A 4 -66.11 -27.87 32.44
N LEU A 5 -64.94 -27.71 33.18
CA LEU A 5 -63.99 -26.68 32.99
C LEU A 5 -63.09 -27.06 31.80
N LEU A 6 -63.08 -26.23 30.74
CA LEU A 6 -62.04 -26.26 29.69
C LEU A 6 -60.86 -25.40 30.11
N LEU A 7 -59.70 -26.02 30.29
CA LEU A 7 -58.43 -25.34 30.50
C LEU A 7 -57.87 -25.03 29.12
N ALA A 8 -57.83 -23.74 28.73
CA ALA A 8 -57.17 -23.30 27.52
C ALA A 8 -55.68 -23.15 27.78
N MET A 9 -54.88 -24.04 27.22
CA MET A 9 -53.41 -23.98 27.23
C MET A 9 -52.94 -23.03 26.13
N VAL A 10 -52.52 -21.82 26.51
CA VAL A 10 -51.90 -20.85 25.57
C VAL A 10 -50.45 -21.27 25.34
N LEU A 11 -50.16 -21.84 24.18
CA LEU A 11 -48.78 -22.06 23.70
C LEU A 11 -48.19 -20.71 23.29
N THR A 12 -47.34 -20.14 24.12
CA THR A 12 -46.44 -19.03 23.73
C THR A 12 -45.31 -19.60 22.86
N VAL A 13 -45.46 -19.49 21.56
CA VAL A 13 -44.35 -19.71 20.60
C VAL A 13 -43.37 -18.56 20.78
N GLY A 14 -42.30 -18.78 21.51
CA GLY A 14 -41.16 -17.87 21.58
C GLY A 14 -40.49 -17.82 20.21
N PHE A 15 -40.66 -16.74 19.49
CA PHE A 15 -39.77 -16.39 18.35
C PHE A 15 -38.37 -16.18 18.96
N ALA A 16 -37.53 -17.20 18.90
CA ALA A 16 -36.08 -17.02 18.99
C ALA A 16 -35.68 -16.27 17.73
N GLY A 17 -35.71 -14.92 17.79
CA GLY A 17 -35.10 -14.07 16.80
C GLY A 17 -33.61 -14.42 16.79
N GLY A 18 -33.16 -15.19 15.81
CA GLY A 18 -31.76 -15.40 15.57
C GLY A 18 -31.12 -14.02 15.43
N ALA A 19 -30.27 -13.64 16.38
CA ALA A 19 -29.43 -12.46 16.21
C ALA A 19 -28.61 -12.69 14.94
N VAL A 20 -28.98 -12.04 13.83
CA VAL A 20 -28.13 -11.98 12.63
C VAL A 20 -26.82 -11.38 13.11
N ALA A 21 -25.75 -12.16 13.04
CA ALA A 21 -24.42 -11.67 13.39
C ALA A 21 -24.18 -10.41 12.53
N GLN A 22 -23.91 -9.31 13.18
CA GLN A 22 -23.77 -8.02 12.55
C GLN A 22 -22.52 -8.06 11.66
N GLU A 23 -22.69 -7.83 10.37
CA GLU A 23 -21.62 -7.90 9.35
C GLU A 23 -20.84 -6.59 9.32
N VAL A 24 -19.51 -6.66 9.21
CA VAL A 24 -18.65 -5.52 8.94
C VAL A 24 -18.51 -5.37 7.41
N THR A 25 -18.79 -4.20 6.89
CA THR A 25 -18.69 -3.93 5.44
C THR A 25 -17.44 -3.08 5.13
N ILE A 26 -16.55 -3.60 4.30
CA ILE A 26 -15.33 -2.93 3.86
C ILE A 26 -15.42 -2.60 2.37
N GLY A 27 -15.34 -1.32 2.05
CA GLY A 27 -15.30 -0.83 0.67
C GLY A 27 -13.88 -0.88 0.10
N LEU A 28 -13.76 -1.09 -1.20
CA LEU A 28 -12.49 -1.11 -1.92
C LEU A 28 -12.62 -0.29 -3.19
N THR A 29 -11.65 0.59 -3.48
CA THR A 29 -11.51 1.21 -4.79
C THR A 29 -10.09 1.00 -5.30
N MET A 30 -9.95 0.42 -6.50
CA MET A 30 -8.69 -0.07 -7.04
C MET A 30 -8.59 0.18 -8.54
N GLY A 31 -7.42 0.68 -8.98
CA GLY A 31 -7.09 0.78 -10.40
C GLY A 31 -6.54 -0.54 -10.94
N THR A 32 -7.41 -1.48 -11.28
CA THR A 32 -7.00 -2.76 -11.90
C THR A 32 -6.83 -2.64 -13.42
N THR A 33 -7.18 -1.49 -13.96
CA THR A 33 -6.94 -1.05 -15.34
C THR A 33 -6.23 0.31 -15.35
N GLY A 34 -5.87 0.83 -16.52
CA GLY A 34 -5.15 2.10 -16.65
C GLY A 34 -3.66 2.00 -16.26
N PRO A 35 -2.99 3.15 -16.06
CA PRO A 35 -1.53 3.20 -15.85
C PRO A 35 -1.01 2.50 -14.60
N GLY A 36 -1.85 2.29 -13.59
CA GLY A 36 -1.52 1.60 -12.34
C GLY A 36 -1.87 0.12 -12.31
N ALA A 37 -2.41 -0.45 -13.40
CA ALA A 37 -2.92 -1.82 -13.43
C ALA A 37 -1.91 -2.88 -12.96
N SER A 38 -0.62 -2.71 -13.29
CA SER A 38 0.46 -3.61 -12.85
C SER A 38 0.64 -3.68 -11.34
N LEU A 39 0.06 -2.75 -10.58
CA LEU A 39 0.02 -2.75 -9.12
C LEU A 39 -1.37 -3.16 -8.62
N GLY A 40 -2.42 -2.56 -9.19
CA GLY A 40 -3.81 -2.73 -8.76
C GLY A 40 -4.33 -4.16 -8.84
N ILE A 41 -3.90 -4.92 -9.84
CA ILE A 41 -4.23 -6.34 -9.97
C ILE A 41 -3.76 -7.13 -8.73
N HIS A 42 -2.58 -6.84 -8.19
CA HIS A 42 -2.05 -7.52 -7.03
C HIS A 42 -2.79 -7.13 -5.73
N TYR A 43 -3.17 -5.87 -5.58
CA TYR A 43 -4.04 -5.44 -4.49
C TYR A 43 -5.37 -6.22 -4.51
N LYS A 44 -6.03 -6.28 -5.69
CA LYS A 44 -7.27 -7.04 -5.89
C LYS A 44 -7.11 -8.53 -5.58
N ASN A 45 -6.04 -9.13 -6.07
CA ASN A 45 -5.77 -10.57 -5.87
C ASN A 45 -5.68 -10.93 -4.38
N ALA A 46 -5.08 -10.07 -3.55
CA ALA A 46 -4.98 -10.31 -2.12
C ALA A 46 -6.36 -10.49 -1.46
N PHE A 47 -7.39 -9.76 -1.91
CA PHE A 47 -8.74 -9.88 -1.33
C PHE A 47 -9.41 -11.22 -1.58
N GLN A 48 -8.99 -11.98 -2.59
CA GLN A 48 -9.46 -13.36 -2.78
C GLN A 48 -8.95 -14.32 -1.70
N LEU A 49 -7.88 -13.93 -1.00
CA LEU A 49 -7.23 -14.71 0.06
C LEU A 49 -7.63 -14.25 1.48
N MET A 50 -8.42 -13.18 1.59
CA MET A 50 -8.84 -12.64 2.88
C MET A 50 -9.78 -13.62 3.61
N PRO A 51 -9.70 -13.71 4.94
CA PRO A 51 -10.69 -14.42 5.74
C PRO A 51 -12.11 -13.90 5.48
N LYS A 52 -13.10 -14.74 5.74
CA LYS A 52 -14.54 -14.37 5.70
C LYS A 52 -15.02 -13.70 6.98
N THR A 53 -14.13 -13.52 7.94
CA THR A 53 -14.39 -12.82 9.20
C THR A 53 -13.29 -11.79 9.45
N ILE A 54 -13.65 -10.72 10.15
CA ILE A 54 -12.76 -9.65 10.61
C ILE A 54 -13.07 -9.35 12.08
N GLY A 55 -12.07 -9.45 12.94
CA GLY A 55 -12.27 -9.26 14.38
C GLY A 55 -13.34 -10.19 15.01
N GLY A 56 -13.59 -11.36 14.41
CA GLY A 56 -14.62 -12.30 14.83
C GLY A 56 -16.02 -12.03 14.23
N TYR A 57 -16.20 -11.00 13.43
CA TYR A 57 -17.44 -10.66 12.73
C TYR A 57 -17.39 -11.14 11.27
N PRO A 58 -18.53 -11.58 10.68
CA PRO A 58 -18.60 -11.76 9.23
C PRO A 58 -18.17 -10.47 8.51
N VAL A 59 -17.45 -10.61 7.39
CA VAL A 59 -17.01 -9.45 6.60
C VAL A 59 -17.52 -9.54 5.17
N LYS A 60 -18.04 -8.41 4.67
CA LYS A 60 -18.41 -8.19 3.28
C LYS A 60 -17.43 -7.21 2.63
N PHE A 61 -16.92 -7.56 1.45
CA PHE A 61 -16.10 -6.68 0.63
C PHE A 61 -16.91 -6.18 -0.58
N ILE A 62 -16.90 -4.86 -0.80
CA ILE A 62 -17.49 -4.21 -1.99
C ILE A 62 -16.34 -3.56 -2.75
N MET A 63 -16.13 -3.94 -4.01
CA MET A 63 -15.01 -3.45 -4.81
C MET A 63 -15.49 -2.67 -6.03
N LEU A 64 -14.98 -1.46 -6.18
CA LEU A 64 -15.20 -0.58 -7.32
C LEU A 64 -13.88 -0.34 -8.07
N GLU A 65 -13.95 -0.24 -9.39
CA GLU A 65 -12.82 0.02 -10.27
C GLU A 65 -12.63 1.53 -10.44
N ASP A 66 -11.42 2.06 -10.22
CA ASP A 66 -11.11 3.49 -10.41
C ASP A 66 -10.21 3.80 -11.63
N LYS A 67 -9.77 2.79 -12.36
CA LYS A 67 -8.94 2.91 -13.59
C LYS A 67 -7.65 3.72 -13.38
N THR A 68 -7.19 3.86 -12.14
CA THR A 68 -6.09 4.75 -11.74
C THR A 68 -6.41 6.24 -11.97
N ASP A 69 -7.68 6.58 -12.06
CA ASP A 69 -8.19 7.94 -12.24
C ASP A 69 -8.63 8.53 -10.90
N ALA A 70 -8.18 9.75 -10.59
CA ALA A 70 -8.44 10.39 -9.31
C ALA A 70 -9.92 10.82 -9.16
N THR A 71 -10.60 11.14 -10.27
CA THR A 71 -12.01 11.53 -10.28
C THR A 71 -12.91 10.32 -10.05
N GLU A 72 -12.61 9.20 -10.74
CA GLU A 72 -13.33 7.93 -10.52
C GLU A 72 -13.10 7.42 -9.08
N ALA A 73 -11.88 7.49 -8.55
CA ALA A 73 -11.61 7.13 -7.16
C ALA A 73 -12.43 7.96 -6.17
N ALA A 74 -12.55 9.28 -6.41
CA ALA A 74 -13.37 10.18 -5.59
C ALA A 74 -14.84 9.81 -5.64
N LYS A 75 -15.38 9.52 -6.83
CA LYS A 75 -16.75 9.06 -7.01
C LYS A 75 -17.01 7.75 -6.26
N ASN A 76 -16.14 6.76 -6.47
CA ASN A 76 -16.21 5.46 -5.78
C ASN A 76 -16.15 5.60 -4.25
N GLY A 77 -15.26 6.46 -3.74
CA GLY A 77 -15.16 6.70 -2.29
C GLY A 77 -16.47 7.25 -1.71
N ARG A 78 -17.13 8.18 -2.41
CA ARG A 78 -18.43 8.70 -1.98
C ARG A 78 -19.52 7.64 -2.05
N GLU A 79 -19.63 6.88 -3.15
CA GLU A 79 -20.58 5.80 -3.33
C GLU A 79 -20.46 4.75 -2.22
N LEU A 80 -19.26 4.25 -1.95
CA LEU A 80 -18.99 3.29 -0.87
C LEU A 80 -19.50 3.79 0.49
N ILE A 81 -19.31 5.07 0.80
CA ILE A 81 -19.68 5.62 2.11
C ILE A 81 -21.16 5.99 2.18
N THR A 82 -21.72 6.63 1.13
CA THR A 82 -23.07 7.21 1.20
C THR A 82 -24.16 6.26 0.72
N GLU A 83 -23.85 5.33 -0.18
CA GLU A 83 -24.82 4.36 -0.74
C GLU A 83 -24.61 2.98 -0.12
N ASP A 84 -23.39 2.44 -0.15
CA ASP A 84 -23.09 1.11 0.37
C ASP A 84 -22.90 1.07 1.89
N LYS A 85 -22.80 2.24 2.56
CA LYS A 85 -22.73 2.38 4.03
C LYS A 85 -21.56 1.60 4.65
N VAL A 86 -20.42 1.55 3.98
CA VAL A 86 -19.24 0.81 4.49
C VAL A 86 -18.76 1.32 5.84
N ASP A 87 -18.23 0.44 6.67
CA ASP A 87 -17.66 0.76 7.99
C ASP A 87 -16.25 1.35 7.88
N ALA A 88 -15.49 0.90 6.91
CA ALA A 88 -14.21 1.42 6.50
C ALA A 88 -14.01 1.17 4.99
N PHE A 89 -13.02 1.82 4.40
CA PHE A 89 -12.67 1.54 3.01
C PHE A 89 -11.17 1.53 2.80
N MET A 90 -10.71 0.93 1.69
CA MET A 90 -9.31 0.75 1.35
C MET A 90 -9.07 1.17 -0.10
N GLY A 91 -7.91 1.73 -0.35
CA GLY A 91 -7.52 2.11 -1.71
C GLY A 91 -6.55 3.31 -1.72
N SER A 92 -6.13 3.80 -2.83
CA SER A 92 -6.07 3.27 -4.18
C SER A 92 -4.60 2.96 -4.54
N VAL A 93 -4.33 2.64 -5.82
CA VAL A 93 -2.96 2.29 -6.26
C VAL A 93 -2.08 3.50 -6.55
N ALA A 94 -2.66 4.67 -6.76
CA ALA A 94 -1.93 5.88 -7.14
C ALA A 94 -2.14 7.00 -6.12
N VAL A 95 -1.06 7.74 -5.82
CA VAL A 95 -1.10 8.86 -4.88
C VAL A 95 -2.17 9.90 -5.21
N PRO A 96 -2.36 10.34 -6.48
CA PRO A 96 -3.45 11.26 -6.80
C PRO A 96 -4.83 10.73 -6.38
N SER A 97 -5.14 9.48 -6.71
CA SER A 97 -6.40 8.81 -6.36
C SER A 97 -6.57 8.67 -4.85
N THR A 98 -5.55 8.16 -4.14
CA THR A 98 -5.58 7.98 -2.69
C THR A 98 -5.70 9.31 -1.93
N THR A 99 -5.12 10.39 -2.48
CA THR A 99 -5.26 11.74 -1.91
C THR A 99 -6.71 12.23 -1.96
N GLN A 100 -7.46 11.95 -3.03
CA GLN A 100 -8.89 12.24 -3.09
C GLN A 100 -9.69 11.41 -2.08
N LEU A 101 -9.36 10.12 -1.95
CA LEU A 101 -9.99 9.26 -0.94
C LEU A 101 -9.75 9.75 0.49
N ALA A 102 -8.55 10.24 0.80
CA ALA A 102 -8.22 10.79 2.11
C ALA A 102 -9.03 12.07 2.43
N GLN A 103 -9.27 12.93 1.45
CA GLN A 103 -10.16 14.09 1.61
C GLN A 103 -11.59 13.66 1.91
N ILE A 104 -12.10 12.66 1.19
CA ILE A 104 -13.46 12.11 1.37
C ILE A 104 -13.58 11.39 2.72
N ALA A 105 -12.57 10.62 3.14
CA ALA A 105 -12.51 9.98 4.44
C ALA A 105 -12.69 11.01 5.57
N ASN A 106 -11.98 12.12 5.47
CA ASN A 106 -12.04 13.21 6.45
C ASN A 106 -13.38 13.98 6.43
N GLU A 107 -13.92 14.21 5.23
CA GLU A 107 -15.23 14.86 5.02
C GLU A 107 -16.39 14.01 5.58
N LEU A 108 -16.41 12.72 5.22
CA LEU A 108 -17.52 11.80 5.52
C LEU A 108 -17.26 10.92 6.75
N LYS A 109 -16.21 11.21 7.50
CA LYS A 109 -15.89 10.57 8.78
C LYS A 109 -15.91 9.04 8.71
N THR A 110 -15.14 8.49 7.77
CA THR A 110 -15.04 7.04 7.55
C THR A 110 -13.58 6.63 7.45
N PRO A 111 -13.09 5.66 8.24
CA PRO A 111 -11.70 5.23 8.22
C PRO A 111 -11.26 4.76 6.83
N LEU A 112 -10.15 5.31 6.34
CA LEU A 112 -9.46 4.88 5.13
C LEU A 112 -8.16 4.17 5.49
N MET A 113 -8.01 2.93 5.03
CA MET A 113 -6.72 2.28 4.92
C MET A 113 -6.11 2.64 3.56
N ALA A 114 -5.25 3.65 3.54
CA ALA A 114 -4.61 4.13 2.32
C ALA A 114 -3.55 3.14 1.84
N LEU A 115 -3.71 2.60 0.63
CA LEU A 115 -2.80 1.59 0.06
C LEU A 115 -1.68 2.21 -0.80
N SER A 116 -1.63 3.53 -0.89
CA SER A 116 -0.47 4.29 -1.37
C SER A 116 -0.27 5.53 -0.50
N PRO A 117 0.90 6.18 -0.53
CA PRO A 117 1.11 7.42 0.19
C PRO A 117 0.10 8.51 -0.17
N VAL A 118 -0.10 9.47 0.74
CA VAL A 118 -1.07 10.56 0.59
C VAL A 118 -0.34 11.90 0.58
N ALA A 119 -0.68 12.76 -0.38
CA ALA A 119 -0.09 14.09 -0.53
C ALA A 119 -0.91 15.17 0.19
N LEU A 120 -1.20 14.95 1.47
CA LEU A 120 -1.89 15.91 2.36
C LEU A 120 -1.07 16.13 3.64
N PRO A 121 -1.19 17.31 4.25
CA PRO A 121 -0.55 17.55 5.53
C PRO A 121 -1.23 16.74 6.66
N PRO A 122 -0.50 16.44 7.76
CA PRO A 122 -0.97 15.55 8.82
C PRO A 122 -2.33 15.89 9.42
N GLU A 123 -2.64 17.18 9.57
CA GLU A 123 -3.92 17.67 10.10
C GLU A 123 -5.14 17.34 9.21
N LYS A 124 -4.90 16.90 7.98
CA LYS A 124 -5.93 16.43 7.04
C LYS A 124 -5.97 14.90 6.90
N LEU A 125 -5.28 14.19 7.78
CA LEU A 125 -5.20 12.72 7.76
C LEU A 125 -5.88 12.08 8.97
N GLU A 126 -6.74 12.80 9.69
CA GLU A 126 -7.43 12.31 10.90
C GLU A 126 -8.15 10.96 10.70
N TRP A 127 -8.70 10.73 9.51
CA TRP A 127 -9.44 9.52 9.16
C TRP A 127 -8.68 8.59 8.21
N THR A 128 -7.39 8.84 7.99
CA THR A 128 -6.57 8.10 7.03
C THR A 128 -5.39 7.42 7.71
N PHE A 129 -5.27 6.12 7.54
CA PHE A 129 -4.18 5.27 8.03
C PHE A 129 -3.39 4.78 6.83
N VAL A 130 -2.10 5.16 6.74
CA VAL A 130 -1.27 4.86 5.58
C VAL A 130 -0.57 3.52 5.81
N VAL A 131 -0.91 2.51 5.01
CA VAL A 131 -0.37 1.15 5.16
C VAL A 131 1.06 1.00 4.62
N PRO A 132 1.40 1.51 3.42
CA PRO A 132 2.78 1.42 2.92
C PRO A 132 3.76 2.22 3.79
N GLN A 133 5.01 1.79 3.77
CA GLN A 133 6.10 2.46 4.48
C GLN A 133 6.21 3.94 4.10
N PRO A 134 6.61 4.82 5.03
CA PRO A 134 6.93 6.21 4.71
C PRO A 134 8.00 6.28 3.62
N THR A 135 7.75 7.07 2.58
CA THR A 135 8.68 7.17 1.44
C THR A 135 10.06 7.67 1.87
N THR A 136 10.12 8.54 2.90
CA THR A 136 11.38 9.00 3.48
C THR A 136 12.16 7.83 4.11
N LEU A 137 11.48 6.93 4.84
CA LEU A 137 12.09 5.72 5.39
C LEU A 137 12.67 4.83 4.27
N MET A 138 11.95 4.68 3.17
CA MET A 138 12.41 3.88 2.03
C MET A 138 13.60 4.53 1.33
N MET A 139 13.54 5.84 1.08
CA MET A 139 14.63 6.57 0.43
C MET A 139 15.87 6.68 1.30
N SER A 140 15.76 6.64 2.64
CA SER A 140 16.96 6.62 3.49
C SER A 140 17.80 5.35 3.29
N ALA A 141 17.18 4.18 3.06
CA ALA A 141 17.95 2.97 2.70
C ALA A 141 18.74 3.12 1.40
N VAL A 142 18.14 3.76 0.39
CA VAL A 142 18.81 4.07 -0.88
C VAL A 142 19.99 5.02 -0.66
N VAL A 143 19.79 6.08 0.11
CA VAL A 143 20.83 7.08 0.39
C VAL A 143 21.95 6.51 1.26
N ASP A 144 21.65 5.66 2.23
CA ASP A 144 22.65 4.95 3.03
C ASP A 144 23.56 4.09 2.11
N HIS A 145 22.97 3.36 1.17
CA HIS A 145 23.73 2.58 0.19
C HIS A 145 24.53 3.48 -0.76
N MET A 146 23.97 4.58 -1.26
CA MET A 146 24.69 5.56 -2.07
C MET A 146 25.93 6.09 -1.33
N LYS A 147 25.76 6.48 -0.07
CA LYS A 147 26.83 7.01 0.78
C LYS A 147 27.94 5.98 0.97
N ALA A 148 27.60 4.72 1.26
CA ALA A 148 28.54 3.63 1.41
C ALA A 148 29.35 3.36 0.12
N ASN A 149 28.76 3.65 -1.05
CA ASN A 149 29.39 3.48 -2.36
C ASN A 149 30.01 4.77 -2.94
N GLY A 150 30.19 5.81 -2.11
CA GLY A 150 30.91 7.03 -2.48
C GLY A 150 30.18 7.97 -3.43
N VAL A 151 28.85 7.79 -3.65
CA VAL A 151 28.04 8.71 -4.48
C VAL A 151 28.04 10.10 -3.84
N LYS A 152 28.29 11.12 -4.65
CA LYS A 152 28.27 12.53 -4.27
C LYS A 152 27.23 13.34 -5.01
N MET A 153 26.93 12.95 -6.26
CA MET A 153 25.97 13.62 -7.13
C MET A 153 24.93 12.63 -7.63
N VAL A 154 23.67 12.96 -7.47
CA VAL A 154 22.56 12.13 -7.93
C VAL A 154 21.66 12.90 -8.88
N GLY A 155 21.30 12.27 -10.01
CA GLY A 155 20.26 12.74 -10.91
C GLY A 155 18.91 12.15 -10.51
N TYR A 156 17.82 12.90 -10.68
CA TYR A 156 16.47 12.42 -10.48
C TYR A 156 15.66 12.49 -11.77
N ILE A 157 14.89 11.46 -12.05
CA ILE A 157 13.88 11.43 -13.10
C ILE A 157 12.63 10.69 -12.59
N GLY A 158 11.49 11.38 -12.49
CA GLY A 158 10.29 10.84 -11.86
C GLY A 158 8.99 11.29 -12.51
N PHE A 159 7.88 10.73 -12.06
CA PHE A 159 6.58 11.16 -12.53
C PHE A 159 6.33 12.65 -12.26
N SER A 160 5.56 13.29 -13.15
CA SER A 160 5.11 14.68 -13.02
C SER A 160 3.84 14.85 -12.18
N ASP A 161 3.56 13.89 -11.30
CA ASP A 161 2.43 13.89 -10.37
C ASP A 161 2.87 13.89 -8.90
N SER A 162 1.92 13.86 -7.99
CA SER A 162 2.18 13.87 -6.55
C SER A 162 3.03 12.69 -6.05
N TRP A 163 3.04 11.53 -6.75
CA TRP A 163 3.97 10.46 -6.41
C TRP A 163 5.42 10.84 -6.68
N GLY A 164 5.71 11.34 -7.89
CA GLY A 164 7.05 11.81 -8.23
C GLY A 164 7.51 12.95 -7.30
N ASP A 165 6.60 13.80 -6.85
CA ASP A 165 6.91 14.85 -5.88
C ASP A 165 7.24 14.31 -4.49
N ILE A 166 6.49 13.31 -4.00
CA ILE A 166 6.76 12.65 -2.71
C ILE A 166 8.12 11.98 -2.73
N VAL A 167 8.44 11.21 -3.80
CA VAL A 167 9.74 10.54 -3.93
C VAL A 167 10.89 11.56 -3.99
N PHE A 168 10.73 12.62 -4.79
CA PHE A 168 11.75 13.68 -4.90
C PHE A 168 12.01 14.38 -3.57
N LYS A 169 10.95 14.84 -2.89
CA LYS A 169 11.06 15.50 -1.56
C LYS A 169 11.66 14.57 -0.52
N SER A 170 11.28 13.28 -0.53
CA SER A 170 11.87 12.29 0.37
C SER A 170 13.36 12.08 0.10
N LEU A 171 13.76 12.00 -1.18
CA LEU A 171 15.18 11.93 -1.56
C LEU A 171 15.92 13.19 -1.11
N GLU A 172 15.38 14.36 -1.39
CA GLU A 172 15.97 15.65 -1.01
C GLU A 172 16.20 15.75 0.51
N GLN A 173 15.19 15.35 1.30
CA GLN A 173 15.25 15.35 2.77
C GLN A 173 16.37 14.48 3.32
N VAL A 174 16.65 13.31 2.72
CA VAL A 174 17.65 12.37 3.24
C VAL A 174 19.03 12.49 2.56
N ALA A 175 19.10 13.00 1.31
CA ALA A 175 20.35 13.14 0.58
C ALA A 175 21.20 14.31 1.08
N ALA A 176 20.60 15.43 1.43
CA ALA A 176 21.32 16.63 1.89
C ALA A 176 22.13 16.37 3.19
N PRO A 177 21.56 15.76 4.25
CA PRO A 177 22.33 15.37 5.44
C PRO A 177 23.43 14.33 5.17
N ALA A 178 23.25 13.50 4.14
CA ALA A 178 24.25 12.50 3.71
C ALA A 178 25.40 13.10 2.88
N GLY A 179 25.34 14.40 2.58
CA GLY A 179 26.33 15.09 1.74
C GLY A 179 26.21 14.75 0.24
N ILE A 180 25.05 14.31 -0.21
CA ILE A 180 24.76 13.97 -1.60
C ILE A 180 23.97 15.11 -2.24
N LYS A 181 24.49 15.65 -3.35
CA LYS A 181 23.86 16.75 -4.10
C LYS A 181 22.96 16.22 -5.21
N ILE A 182 21.72 16.67 -5.27
CA ILE A 182 20.83 16.42 -6.41
C ILE A 182 21.21 17.42 -7.53
N VAL A 183 21.63 16.91 -8.69
CA VAL A 183 22.15 17.72 -9.80
C VAL A 183 21.18 17.87 -10.96
N SER A 184 20.11 17.08 -11.00
CA SER A 184 19.01 17.23 -11.97
C SER A 184 17.70 16.73 -11.38
N ASN A 185 16.57 17.27 -11.89
CA ASN A 185 15.21 16.89 -11.49
C ASN A 185 14.30 16.94 -12.72
N GLU A 186 14.27 15.86 -13.47
CA GLU A 186 13.48 15.73 -14.68
C GLU A 186 12.16 14.98 -14.40
N ARG A 187 11.14 15.34 -15.18
CA ARG A 187 9.78 14.83 -14.96
C ARG A 187 9.17 14.29 -16.25
N TYR A 188 8.33 13.25 -16.12
CA TYR A 188 7.56 12.65 -17.20
C TYR A 188 6.16 12.24 -16.73
N ALA A 189 5.21 12.20 -17.66
CA ALA A 189 3.85 11.78 -17.34
C ALA A 189 3.73 10.25 -17.32
N ARG A 190 2.76 9.72 -16.55
CA ARG A 190 2.50 8.25 -16.51
C ARG A 190 2.14 7.67 -17.89
N ALA A 191 1.56 8.47 -18.76
CA ALA A 191 1.15 8.07 -20.10
C ALA A 191 2.25 8.26 -21.16
N ASP A 192 3.41 8.82 -20.79
CA ASP A 192 4.50 9.01 -21.74
C ASP A 192 5.06 7.68 -22.23
N THR A 193 5.28 7.58 -23.52
CA THR A 193 5.89 6.43 -24.19
C THR A 193 7.37 6.67 -24.53
N SER A 194 7.86 7.90 -24.32
CA SER A 194 9.26 8.29 -24.51
C SER A 194 9.68 9.34 -23.49
N VAL A 195 10.88 9.18 -22.95
CA VAL A 195 11.54 10.11 -22.00
C VAL A 195 12.92 10.54 -22.49
N THR A 196 13.14 10.51 -23.79
CA THR A 196 14.45 10.78 -24.40
C THR A 196 15.02 12.12 -23.96
N GLY A 197 14.22 13.20 -24.03
CA GLY A 197 14.67 14.54 -23.65
C GLY A 197 15.09 14.62 -22.17
N GLN A 198 14.30 14.03 -21.29
CA GLN A 198 14.58 13.99 -19.84
C GLN A 198 15.84 13.18 -19.53
N VAL A 199 15.99 12.01 -20.15
CA VAL A 199 17.19 11.16 -20.00
C VAL A 199 18.46 11.90 -20.44
N LEU A 200 18.44 12.58 -21.58
CA LEU A 200 19.59 13.36 -22.06
C LEU A 200 19.98 14.49 -21.10
N LYS A 201 19.00 15.18 -20.50
CA LYS A 201 19.27 16.23 -19.51
C LYS A 201 19.86 15.65 -18.21
N VAL A 202 19.34 14.52 -17.72
CA VAL A 202 19.92 13.83 -16.57
C VAL A 202 21.36 13.43 -16.84
N MET A 203 21.65 12.81 -17.99
CA MET A 203 23.00 12.40 -18.36
C MET A 203 23.95 13.60 -18.52
N ALA A 204 23.48 14.71 -19.07
CA ALA A 204 24.27 15.94 -19.22
C ALA A 204 24.72 16.56 -17.89
N SER A 205 23.97 16.30 -16.77
CA SER A 205 24.36 16.71 -15.43
C SER A 205 25.46 15.85 -14.82
N ASN A 206 25.91 14.80 -15.52
CA ASN A 206 26.95 13.84 -15.13
C ASN A 206 26.85 13.33 -13.68
N PRO A 207 25.70 12.78 -13.25
CA PRO A 207 25.52 12.28 -11.90
C PRO A 207 26.33 11.00 -11.66
N ASP A 208 26.70 10.72 -10.40
CA ASP A 208 27.33 9.45 -9.96
C ASP A 208 26.33 8.31 -9.91
N ALA A 209 25.04 8.64 -9.72
CA ALA A 209 23.93 7.70 -9.72
C ALA A 209 22.64 8.42 -10.18
N VAL A 210 21.64 7.65 -10.59
CA VAL A 210 20.31 8.17 -10.92
C VAL A 210 19.26 7.51 -10.03
N VAL A 211 18.30 8.30 -9.54
CA VAL A 211 17.08 7.80 -8.89
C VAL A 211 15.90 7.95 -9.84
N VAL A 212 15.20 6.84 -10.08
CA VAL A 212 13.96 6.83 -10.84
C VAL A 212 12.76 6.90 -9.91
N GLY A 213 11.99 7.99 -10.00
CA GLY A 213 10.81 8.31 -9.21
C GLY A 213 9.49 7.88 -9.87
N GLY A 214 9.51 6.82 -10.67
CA GLY A 214 8.31 6.21 -11.24
C GLY A 214 7.72 5.11 -10.35
N SER A 215 6.68 4.42 -10.83
CA SER A 215 6.12 3.24 -10.19
C SER A 215 5.55 2.26 -11.23
N GLY A 216 5.36 0.99 -10.82
CA GLY A 216 4.90 -0.06 -11.72
C GLY A 216 5.78 -0.20 -12.97
N THR A 217 5.18 -0.59 -14.07
CA THR A 217 5.88 -0.73 -15.36
C THR A 217 6.38 0.60 -15.92
N GLY A 218 5.69 1.73 -15.62
CA GLY A 218 6.12 3.05 -16.04
C GLY A 218 7.48 3.49 -15.50
N GLY A 219 7.93 2.92 -14.36
CA GLY A 219 9.25 3.15 -13.81
C GLY A 219 10.40 2.54 -14.62
N ALA A 220 10.12 1.58 -15.52
CA ALA A 220 11.14 0.98 -16.37
C ALA A 220 11.58 1.90 -17.54
N LEU A 221 10.70 2.78 -18.00
CA LEU A 221 10.95 3.61 -19.17
C LEU A 221 12.20 4.50 -19.06
N PRO A 222 12.42 5.27 -17.98
CA PRO A 222 13.67 6.05 -17.83
C PRO A 222 14.89 5.16 -17.67
N HIS A 223 14.79 4.02 -17.00
CA HIS A 223 15.89 3.09 -16.80
C HIS A 223 16.37 2.55 -18.15
N ILE A 224 15.46 2.02 -18.96
CA ILE A 224 15.75 1.56 -20.32
C ILE A 224 16.42 2.68 -21.12
N GLY A 225 15.84 3.88 -21.09
CA GLY A 225 16.38 5.04 -21.83
C GLY A 225 17.78 5.44 -21.42
N LEU A 226 18.15 5.33 -20.14
CA LEU A 226 19.50 5.57 -19.62
C LEU A 226 20.49 4.52 -20.14
N VAL A 227 20.15 3.24 -20.00
CA VAL A 227 21.02 2.12 -20.42
C VAL A 227 21.24 2.10 -21.93
N GLU A 228 20.20 2.29 -22.74
CA GLU A 228 20.30 2.38 -24.21
C GLU A 228 21.21 3.49 -24.69
N ARG A 229 21.39 4.55 -23.89
CA ARG A 229 22.29 5.68 -24.18
C ARG A 229 23.66 5.58 -23.51
N GLY A 230 23.97 4.39 -22.96
CA GLY A 230 25.29 4.08 -22.43
C GLY A 230 25.53 4.60 -21.01
N TYR A 231 24.49 4.88 -20.21
CA TYR A 231 24.69 5.18 -18.79
C TYR A 231 25.08 3.89 -18.07
N GLN A 232 26.26 3.86 -17.47
CA GLN A 232 26.88 2.67 -16.86
C GLN A 232 26.97 2.73 -15.34
N LYS A 233 26.59 3.86 -14.72
CA LYS A 233 26.62 4.01 -13.27
C LYS A 233 25.33 3.49 -12.65
N GLN A 234 25.28 3.39 -11.32
CA GLN A 234 24.15 2.79 -10.60
C GLN A 234 22.84 3.55 -10.82
N ILE A 235 21.79 2.81 -11.13
CA ILE A 235 20.41 3.30 -11.18
C ILE A 235 19.65 2.73 -9.99
N TYR A 236 19.09 3.64 -9.19
CA TYR A 236 18.25 3.33 -8.05
C TYR A 236 16.79 3.60 -8.36
N HIS A 237 15.94 2.89 -7.69
CA HIS A 237 14.49 3.06 -7.75
C HIS A 237 13.90 3.33 -6.37
N ASN A 238 12.61 3.57 -6.31
CA ASN A 238 11.80 3.55 -5.10
C ASN A 238 11.03 2.22 -4.98
N HIS A 239 10.35 1.98 -3.86
CA HIS A 239 9.59 0.75 -3.63
C HIS A 239 8.41 0.54 -4.60
N GLY A 240 7.94 1.60 -5.28
CA GLY A 240 6.86 1.52 -6.26
C GLY A 240 7.18 0.71 -7.51
N THR A 241 8.45 0.38 -7.75
CA THR A 241 8.87 -0.43 -8.92
C THR A 241 9.14 -1.89 -8.58
N VAL A 242 9.12 -2.28 -7.30
CA VAL A 242 9.48 -3.65 -6.91
C VAL A 242 8.31 -4.60 -7.17
N ASN A 243 8.22 -5.02 -8.42
CA ASN A 243 7.26 -6.02 -8.92
C ASN A 243 7.85 -6.75 -10.13
N ARG A 244 7.25 -7.89 -10.50
CA ARG A 244 7.70 -8.72 -11.62
C ARG A 244 7.46 -8.06 -12.98
N GLU A 245 6.40 -7.29 -13.09
CA GLU A 245 6.00 -6.61 -14.32
C GLU A 245 7.02 -5.53 -14.72
N PHE A 246 7.63 -4.86 -13.74
CA PHE A 246 8.76 -3.94 -13.97
C PHE A 246 9.94 -4.67 -14.63
N ILE A 247 10.33 -5.83 -14.09
CA ILE A 247 11.44 -6.62 -14.65
C ILE A 247 11.06 -7.14 -16.04
N LYS A 248 9.83 -7.61 -16.22
CA LYS A 248 9.35 -8.12 -17.52
C LYS A 248 9.41 -7.04 -18.62
N VAL A 249 9.03 -5.81 -18.31
CA VAL A 249 9.08 -4.68 -19.25
C VAL A 249 10.51 -4.19 -19.45
N GLY A 250 11.29 -4.10 -18.37
CA GLY A 250 12.67 -3.62 -18.41
C GLY A 250 13.67 -4.61 -19.06
N GLY A 251 13.34 -5.92 -19.01
CA GLY A 251 14.19 -6.96 -19.56
C GLY A 251 15.62 -6.91 -19.00
N LYS A 252 16.60 -7.10 -19.87
CA LYS A 252 18.02 -7.04 -19.50
C LYS A 252 18.48 -5.63 -19.08
N ALA A 253 17.77 -4.59 -19.49
CA ALA A 253 18.20 -3.22 -19.20
C ALA A 253 18.11 -2.93 -17.68
N VAL A 254 17.19 -3.55 -16.95
CA VAL A 254 17.01 -3.31 -15.51
C VAL A 254 17.85 -4.25 -14.62
N GLU A 255 18.68 -5.10 -15.21
CA GLU A 255 19.61 -5.91 -14.43
C GLU A 255 20.56 -5.02 -13.61
N GLY A 256 20.76 -5.32 -12.33
CA GLY A 256 21.54 -4.48 -11.41
C GLY A 256 20.77 -3.29 -10.82
N ALA A 257 19.50 -3.07 -11.17
CA ALA A 257 18.67 -2.05 -10.54
C ALA A 257 18.55 -2.30 -9.03
N ILE A 258 18.72 -1.26 -8.21
CA ILE A 258 18.56 -1.35 -6.75
C ILE A 258 17.33 -0.57 -6.33
N ALA A 259 16.52 -1.17 -5.45
CA ALA A 259 15.34 -0.51 -4.88
C ALA A 259 15.13 -0.91 -3.40
N PRO A 260 14.54 -0.04 -2.58
CA PRO A 260 14.04 -0.42 -1.26
C PRO A 260 12.72 -1.17 -1.41
N THR A 261 12.42 -2.07 -0.50
CA THR A 261 11.12 -2.76 -0.44
C THR A 261 10.81 -3.21 0.98
N GLY A 262 9.58 -3.63 1.22
CA GLY A 262 9.24 -4.34 2.44
C GLY A 262 9.77 -5.77 2.45
N PRO A 263 9.97 -6.36 3.63
CA PRO A 263 10.59 -7.69 3.80
C PRO A 263 9.85 -8.84 3.10
N LEU A 264 8.57 -8.71 2.81
CA LEU A 264 7.75 -9.76 2.16
C LEU A 264 8.39 -10.32 0.89
N ILE A 265 9.01 -9.47 0.07
CA ILE A 265 9.59 -9.89 -1.24
C ILE A 265 10.70 -10.92 -1.07
N VAL A 266 11.43 -10.84 0.03
CA VAL A 266 12.58 -11.68 0.37
C VAL A 266 12.37 -12.43 1.69
N ALA A 267 11.15 -12.86 1.96
CA ALA A 267 10.73 -13.42 3.24
C ALA A 267 11.57 -14.64 3.67
N GLU A 268 12.04 -15.46 2.71
CA GLU A 268 12.91 -16.61 2.98
C GLU A 268 14.28 -16.19 3.51
N ASP A 269 14.82 -15.07 3.03
CA ASP A 269 16.15 -14.58 3.37
C ASP A 269 16.20 -13.83 4.70
N LEU A 270 15.05 -13.53 5.30
CA LEU A 270 14.99 -12.85 6.60
C LEU A 270 15.59 -13.72 7.71
N PRO A 271 16.24 -13.11 8.73
CA PRO A 271 16.65 -13.83 9.93
C PRO A 271 15.50 -14.60 10.59
N ALA A 272 15.82 -15.71 11.24
CA ALA A 272 14.80 -16.59 11.86
C ALA A 272 14.00 -15.90 12.98
N ASP A 273 14.62 -14.96 13.66
CA ASP A 273 14.03 -14.15 14.74
C ASP A 273 13.30 -12.89 14.25
N ASN A 274 13.30 -12.63 12.94
CA ASN A 274 12.58 -11.50 12.39
C ASN A 274 11.06 -11.70 12.57
N PRO A 275 10.36 -10.78 13.26
CA PRO A 275 8.95 -10.95 13.59
C PRO A 275 8.04 -11.04 12.36
N VAL A 276 8.44 -10.42 11.26
CA VAL A 276 7.66 -10.39 10.01
C VAL A 276 7.75 -11.71 9.24
N LYS A 277 8.87 -12.46 9.38
CA LYS A 277 9.18 -13.64 8.56
C LYS A 277 8.03 -14.64 8.46
N LYS A 278 7.44 -14.99 9.61
CA LYS A 278 6.36 -16.00 9.63
C LYS A 278 5.13 -15.51 8.87
N VAL A 279 4.66 -14.29 9.14
CA VAL A 279 3.46 -13.73 8.51
C VAL A 279 3.67 -13.55 7.01
N ALA A 280 4.86 -13.06 6.61
CA ALA A 280 5.22 -12.88 5.23
C ALA A 280 5.27 -14.22 4.46
N LEU A 281 5.91 -15.27 5.02
CA LEU A 281 5.97 -16.60 4.40
C LEU A 281 4.58 -17.24 4.30
N ASP A 282 3.75 -17.16 5.34
CA ASP A 282 2.39 -17.70 5.33
C ASP A 282 1.55 -17.01 4.22
N PHE A 283 1.67 -15.71 4.07
CA PHE A 283 0.98 -14.96 3.02
C PHE A 283 1.52 -15.30 1.62
N VAL A 284 2.84 -15.28 1.42
CA VAL A 284 3.49 -15.61 0.14
C VAL A 284 3.10 -17.02 -0.31
N THR A 285 3.12 -17.98 0.61
CA THR A 285 2.75 -19.38 0.29
C THR A 285 1.33 -19.46 -0.24
N ARG A 286 0.35 -18.86 0.43
CA ARG A 286 -1.05 -18.84 -0.03
C ARG A 286 -1.23 -18.09 -1.34
N TYR A 287 -0.52 -16.96 -1.49
CA TYR A 287 -0.59 -16.14 -2.69
C TYR A 287 -0.04 -16.90 -3.91
N GLU A 288 1.15 -17.50 -3.78
CA GLU A 288 1.77 -18.27 -4.87
C GLU A 288 1.06 -19.58 -5.18
N GLN A 289 0.46 -20.24 -4.19
CA GLN A 289 -0.41 -21.39 -4.44
C GLN A 289 -1.64 -21.05 -5.29
N THR A 290 -2.17 -19.83 -5.14
CA THR A 290 -3.38 -19.39 -5.85
C THR A 290 -3.06 -18.80 -7.22
N PHE A 291 -2.00 -17.99 -7.33
CA PHE A 291 -1.69 -17.20 -8.52
C PHE A 291 -0.45 -17.66 -9.29
N GLY A 292 0.24 -18.69 -8.81
CA GLY A 292 1.43 -19.27 -9.42
C GLY A 292 2.73 -18.91 -8.70
N HIS A 293 3.71 -19.80 -8.82
CA HIS A 293 5.04 -19.60 -8.22
C HIS A 293 5.74 -18.34 -8.76
N GLY A 294 6.42 -17.61 -7.89
CA GLY A 294 7.14 -16.37 -8.21
C GLY A 294 6.23 -15.17 -8.51
N THR A 295 4.91 -15.25 -8.21
CA THR A 295 3.97 -14.13 -8.38
C THR A 295 3.82 -13.28 -7.13
N ARG A 296 4.58 -13.57 -6.05
CA ARG A 296 4.57 -12.75 -4.83
C ARG A 296 4.71 -11.26 -5.15
N ASN A 297 4.03 -10.43 -4.38
CA ASN A 297 3.99 -9.02 -4.69
C ASN A 297 3.78 -8.19 -3.42
N GLY A 298 4.61 -7.15 -3.21
CA GLY A 298 4.53 -6.27 -2.05
C GLY A 298 3.19 -5.51 -1.98
N PHE A 299 2.60 -5.17 -3.13
CA PHE A 299 1.32 -4.47 -3.17
C PHE A 299 0.17 -5.37 -2.68
N ALA A 300 0.21 -6.67 -2.97
CA ALA A 300 -0.70 -7.64 -2.36
C ALA A 300 -0.53 -7.69 -0.83
N GLY A 301 0.71 -7.60 -0.34
CA GLY A 301 1.02 -7.52 1.09
C GLY A 301 0.39 -6.31 1.77
N TYR A 302 0.41 -5.11 1.14
CA TYR A 302 -0.25 -3.93 1.72
C TYR A 302 -1.76 -4.13 1.90
N SER A 303 -2.45 -4.77 0.96
CA SER A 303 -3.87 -5.10 1.17
C SER A 303 -4.07 -6.00 2.38
N TYR A 304 -3.21 -7.00 2.53
CA TYR A 304 -3.28 -7.93 3.66
C TYR A 304 -2.94 -7.25 4.99
N ASP A 305 -1.93 -6.39 5.01
CA ASP A 305 -1.55 -5.63 6.21
C ASP A 305 -2.67 -4.65 6.63
N GLY A 306 -3.30 -3.97 5.66
CA GLY A 306 -4.48 -3.14 5.92
C GLY A 306 -5.64 -3.93 6.51
N PHE A 307 -5.86 -5.16 6.03
CA PHE A 307 -6.84 -6.08 6.62
C PHE A 307 -6.47 -6.46 8.06
N LEU A 308 -5.20 -6.80 8.34
CA LEU A 308 -4.75 -7.16 9.69
C LEU A 308 -4.91 -6.01 10.69
N LEU A 309 -4.69 -4.77 10.26
CA LEU A 309 -4.92 -3.59 11.10
C LEU A 309 -6.40 -3.44 11.45
N LEU A 310 -7.29 -3.60 10.48
CA LEU A 310 -8.74 -3.60 10.71
C LEU A 310 -9.17 -4.79 11.57
N ASP A 311 -8.61 -5.98 11.34
CA ASP A 311 -8.90 -7.20 12.14
C ASP A 311 -8.57 -6.99 13.63
N ALA A 312 -7.48 -6.30 13.92
CA ALA A 312 -7.09 -5.94 15.29
C ALA A 312 -7.99 -4.85 15.91
N ALA A 313 -8.49 -3.90 15.11
CA ALA A 313 -9.25 -2.75 15.61
C ALA A 313 -10.75 -3.03 15.77
N VAL A 314 -11.35 -3.84 14.89
CA VAL A 314 -12.79 -4.15 14.88
C VAL A 314 -13.30 -4.67 16.23
N PRO A 315 -12.67 -5.64 16.92
CA PRO A 315 -13.19 -6.14 18.19
C PRO A 315 -13.11 -5.08 19.31
N ILE A 316 -12.23 -4.09 19.19
CA ILE A 316 -12.14 -2.96 20.13
C ILE A 316 -13.31 -2.01 19.88
N ALA A 317 -13.54 -1.63 18.61
CA ALA A 317 -14.63 -0.75 18.21
C ALA A 317 -16.01 -1.33 18.55
N ALA A 318 -16.19 -2.63 18.32
CA ALA A 318 -17.45 -3.34 18.54
C ALA A 318 -17.89 -3.43 20.01
N LYS A 319 -16.99 -3.15 20.95
CA LYS A 319 -17.36 -3.00 22.38
C LYS A 319 -18.16 -1.73 22.64
N ASN A 320 -17.99 -0.71 21.82
CA ASN A 320 -18.53 0.63 22.02
C ASN A 320 -19.68 0.97 21.07
N ALA A 321 -19.71 0.36 19.88
CA ALA A 321 -20.69 0.67 18.85
C ALA A 321 -20.91 -0.54 17.93
N LYS A 322 -22.01 -0.52 17.17
CA LYS A 322 -22.40 -1.62 16.26
C LYS A 322 -21.94 -1.35 14.83
N PRO A 323 -21.36 -2.35 14.12
CA PRO A 323 -21.10 -2.23 12.67
C PRO A 323 -22.30 -1.69 11.90
N GLY A 324 -22.03 -0.92 10.84
CA GLY A 324 -23.02 -0.26 10.00
C GLY A 324 -23.52 1.08 10.53
N THR A 325 -22.93 1.62 11.62
CA THR A 325 -23.33 2.91 12.22
C THR A 325 -22.20 3.95 12.16
N PRO A 326 -22.52 5.26 12.13
CA PRO A 326 -21.51 6.32 12.23
C PRO A 326 -20.68 6.21 13.52
N GLU A 327 -21.31 5.81 14.62
CA GLU A 327 -20.64 5.60 15.91
C GLU A 327 -19.60 4.49 15.84
N PHE A 328 -19.86 3.45 15.05
CA PHE A 328 -18.88 2.38 14.82
C PHE A 328 -17.68 2.88 13.99
N ARG A 329 -17.90 3.72 12.97
CA ARG A 329 -16.81 4.34 12.19
C ARG A 329 -15.90 5.17 13.10
N GLN A 330 -16.48 5.96 14.00
CA GLN A 330 -15.71 6.72 14.98
C GLN A 330 -14.95 5.79 15.94
N ALA A 331 -15.61 4.81 16.51
CA ALA A 331 -14.97 3.85 17.41
C ALA A 331 -13.86 3.04 16.71
N LEU A 332 -14.03 2.71 15.42
CA LEU A 332 -13.03 2.02 14.62
C LEU A 332 -11.81 2.90 14.34
N ARG A 333 -12.03 4.18 14.02
CA ARG A 333 -10.96 5.18 13.87
C ARG A 333 -10.15 5.31 15.17
N ASP A 334 -10.84 5.46 16.31
CA ASP A 334 -10.20 5.60 17.62
C ASP A 334 -9.46 4.32 18.04
N ALA A 335 -10.01 3.14 17.68
CA ALA A 335 -9.34 1.87 17.90
C ALA A 335 -8.07 1.74 17.06
N LEU A 336 -8.11 2.14 15.79
CA LEU A 336 -6.95 2.13 14.88
C LEU A 336 -5.80 3.01 15.40
N GLU A 337 -6.07 4.17 15.98
CA GLU A 337 -5.03 5.04 16.58
C GLU A 337 -4.31 4.41 17.78
N ASN A 338 -4.85 3.33 18.33
CA ASN A 338 -4.31 2.64 19.49
C ASN A 338 -3.78 1.23 19.18
N VAL A 339 -3.77 0.82 17.91
CA VAL A 339 -3.23 -0.47 17.48
C VAL A 339 -1.72 -0.53 17.74
N LYS A 340 -1.28 -1.59 18.44
CA LYS A 340 0.12 -1.83 18.79
C LYS A 340 0.55 -3.24 18.45
N ASN A 341 1.80 -3.38 18.02
CA ASN A 341 2.46 -4.66 17.75
C ASN A 341 1.68 -5.55 16.77
N VAL A 342 0.94 -4.96 15.82
CA VAL A 342 0.36 -5.75 14.74
C VAL A 342 1.45 -6.12 13.74
N VAL A 343 1.75 -7.41 13.68
CA VAL A 343 2.75 -7.95 12.78
C VAL A 343 2.11 -8.18 11.42
N GLY A 344 2.49 -7.34 10.46
CA GLY A 344 2.10 -7.47 9.06
C GLY A 344 3.17 -8.19 8.21
N THR A 345 2.96 -8.18 6.90
CA THR A 345 3.90 -8.75 5.93
C THR A 345 5.07 -7.83 5.63
N HIS A 346 4.93 -6.54 5.93
CA HIS A 346 5.93 -5.51 5.67
C HIS A 346 6.58 -4.93 6.91
N GLY A 347 6.03 -5.15 8.09
CA GLY A 347 6.59 -4.60 9.31
C GLY A 347 5.72 -4.88 10.54
N VAL A 348 6.09 -4.24 11.64
CA VAL A 348 5.32 -4.26 12.89
C VAL A 348 4.72 -2.89 13.10
N TYR A 349 3.40 -2.81 13.02
CA TYR A 349 2.66 -1.56 13.10
C TYR A 349 2.41 -1.15 14.56
N ASN A 350 2.71 0.11 14.87
CA ASN A 350 2.51 0.76 16.17
C ASN A 350 1.86 2.13 15.99
N ILE A 351 0.61 2.13 15.56
CA ILE A 351 -0.14 3.34 15.20
C ILE A 351 -0.43 4.19 16.45
N THR A 352 -0.35 5.51 16.32
CA THR A 352 -0.66 6.49 17.37
C THR A 352 -1.48 7.64 16.79
N PRO A 353 -2.15 8.46 17.62
CA PRO A 353 -2.85 9.66 17.15
C PRO A 353 -1.96 10.68 16.41
N LYS A 354 -0.62 10.58 16.55
CA LYS A 354 0.34 11.45 15.87
C LYS A 354 1.03 10.78 14.68
N ASP A 355 0.90 9.48 14.57
CA ASP A 355 1.51 8.68 13.51
C ASP A 355 0.54 7.57 13.07
N HIS A 356 -0.19 7.85 11.99
CA HIS A 356 -1.13 6.92 11.38
C HIS A 356 -0.49 5.91 10.41
N ASN A 357 0.84 5.76 10.48
CA ASN A 357 1.59 4.71 9.78
C ASN A 357 2.14 3.68 10.77
N GLY A 358 2.94 4.12 11.74
CA GLY A 358 3.45 3.29 12.82
C GLY A 358 4.53 2.27 12.43
N LEU A 359 5.14 2.38 11.25
CA LEU A 359 6.25 1.54 10.79
C LEU A 359 7.60 2.16 11.10
N ASP A 360 8.61 1.32 11.34
CA ASP A 360 10.00 1.70 11.60
C ASP A 360 10.99 1.05 10.62
N GLU A 361 12.29 1.17 10.87
CA GLU A 361 13.36 0.68 10.00
C GLU A 361 13.31 -0.82 9.71
N ARG A 362 12.65 -1.61 10.56
CA ARG A 362 12.45 -3.05 10.35
C ARG A 362 11.55 -3.34 9.13
N ALA A 363 10.81 -2.33 8.66
CA ALA A 363 9.91 -2.44 7.53
C ALA A 363 10.59 -2.20 6.17
N ARG A 364 11.93 -2.07 6.12
CA ARG A 364 12.67 -1.82 4.87
C ARG A 364 13.84 -2.77 4.68
N VAL A 365 14.04 -3.20 3.45
CA VAL A 365 15.24 -3.89 2.96
C VAL A 365 15.61 -3.32 1.60
N LEU A 366 16.88 -3.49 1.19
CA LEU A 366 17.29 -3.22 -0.19
C LEU A 366 17.27 -4.51 -0.99
N VAL A 367 16.81 -4.41 -2.23
CA VAL A 367 16.84 -5.50 -3.21
C VAL A 367 17.52 -5.05 -4.49
N ARG A 368 18.12 -5.99 -5.19
CA ARG A 368 18.74 -5.81 -6.51
C ARG A 368 18.09 -6.75 -7.50
N VAL A 369 17.95 -6.34 -8.75
CA VAL A 369 17.61 -7.24 -9.85
C VAL A 369 18.82 -8.07 -10.20
N GLU A 370 18.74 -9.39 -10.01
CA GLU A 370 19.78 -10.36 -10.32
C GLU A 370 19.17 -11.56 -11.05
N ASN A 371 19.64 -11.83 -12.26
CA ASN A 371 19.11 -12.89 -13.13
C ASN A 371 17.59 -12.77 -13.36
N GLY A 372 17.10 -11.54 -13.51
CA GLY A 372 15.68 -11.28 -13.77
C GLY A 372 14.76 -11.44 -12.55
N GLU A 373 15.29 -11.42 -11.34
CA GLU A 373 14.52 -11.51 -10.11
C GLU A 373 15.00 -10.47 -9.07
N TRP A 374 14.08 -10.02 -8.20
CA TRP A 374 14.45 -9.20 -7.05
C TRP A 374 15.09 -10.07 -5.97
N ARG A 375 16.34 -9.81 -5.61
CA ARG A 375 17.11 -10.52 -4.59
C ARG A 375 17.51 -9.57 -3.47
N LEU A 376 17.60 -10.10 -2.24
CA LEU A 376 18.06 -9.34 -1.08
C LEU A 376 19.51 -8.85 -1.32
N LEU A 377 19.70 -7.55 -1.26
CA LEU A 377 21.03 -6.94 -1.30
C LEU A 377 21.67 -7.09 0.09
N LYS A 378 22.75 -7.85 0.16
CA LYS A 378 23.54 -8.11 1.38
C LYS A 378 24.64 -7.09 1.56
#